data_b90b4d60732aeb3b2b00ae62aedc0233
#
_entry.id   b90b4d60732aeb3b2b00ae62aedc0233
#
_cell.length_a   1.000
_cell.length_b   1.000
_cell.length_c   1.000
_cell.angle_alpha   90.00
_cell.angle_beta   90.00
_cell.angle_gamma   90.00
#
_symmetry.space_group_name_H-M   'P 1'
#
loop_
_entity.id
_entity.type
_entity.pdbx_description
1 polymer ?
#
loop_
_entity_poly.entity_id
_entity_poly.type
_entity_poly.pdbx_seq_one_letter_code
_entity_poly.pdbx_strand_id
1 'polypeptide(L)'
;MLSALSHSFSHHVKTYSLSAVGTGMKAVTTCGSHDVIVDQAVQSGGTDLGANPLETVFAGLLGCEQATAMYIAMQEKLDIQGIDWSLTSDIDVGGFLGLPDASPQAYKTLNVEGVVSGNVTDEQLEHLCHAVHDRCPVASLFGHAEDIDFTMTMRRK
;
A
#
# COMPACT_ATOMS: atom_id res chain seq x y z
N MET A 1 21.52 39.62 -19.72
CA MET A 1 21.43 39.13 -18.32
C MET A 1 20.11 38.39 -18.16
N LEU A 2 20.13 37.08 -18.32
CA LEU A 2 18.97 36.22 -18.08
C LEU A 2 18.97 35.84 -16.58
N SER A 3 18.02 36.40 -15.84
CA SER A 3 17.75 36.02 -14.45
C SER A 3 17.18 34.61 -14.44
N ALA A 4 17.94 33.66 -13.93
CA ALA A 4 17.47 32.31 -13.63
C ALA A 4 16.47 32.38 -12.49
N LEU A 5 15.17 32.22 -12.78
CA LEU A 5 14.15 31.99 -11.79
C LEU A 5 14.41 30.60 -11.18
N SER A 6 15.10 30.60 -10.04
CA SER A 6 15.18 29.41 -9.19
C SER A 6 13.79 29.12 -8.65
N HIS A 7 13.08 28.18 -9.26
CA HIS A 7 11.91 27.60 -8.66
C HIS A 7 12.37 26.78 -7.45
N SER A 8 12.24 27.39 -6.27
CA SER A 8 12.35 26.65 -5.01
C SER A 8 11.18 25.69 -4.94
N PHE A 9 11.39 24.43 -5.32
CA PHE A 9 10.49 23.35 -4.96
C PHE A 9 10.54 23.22 -3.45
N SER A 10 9.50 23.70 -2.77
CA SER A 10 9.26 23.40 -1.36
C SER A 10 8.99 21.91 -1.25
N HIS A 11 10.03 21.11 -1.01
CA HIS A 11 9.88 19.67 -0.80
C HIS A 11 9.25 19.43 0.57
N HIS A 12 8.01 18.94 0.59
CA HIS A 12 7.34 18.47 1.81
C HIS A 12 7.88 17.08 2.18
N VAL A 13 9.16 16.99 2.48
CA VAL A 13 9.81 15.73 2.85
C VAL A 13 9.51 15.43 4.32
N LYS A 14 9.05 14.20 4.59
CA LYS A 14 8.86 13.68 5.94
C LYS A 14 9.80 12.50 6.16
N THR A 15 10.57 12.55 7.24
CA THR A 15 11.47 11.47 7.63
C THR A 15 10.76 10.53 8.61
N TYR A 16 10.83 9.23 8.33
CA TYR A 16 10.38 8.17 9.24
C TYR A 16 11.61 7.41 9.75
N SER A 17 11.60 7.06 11.05
CA SER A 17 12.61 6.23 11.67
C SER A 17 11.92 5.14 12.47
N LEU A 18 12.21 3.90 12.15
CA LEU A 18 11.65 2.72 12.78
C LEU A 18 12.80 1.84 13.29
N SER A 19 12.54 1.06 14.32
CA SER A 19 13.45 0.04 14.82
C SER A 19 12.70 -1.26 15.03
N ALA A 20 13.36 -2.39 14.84
CA ALA A 20 12.76 -3.70 15.03
C ALA A 20 13.68 -4.61 15.83
N VAL A 21 13.07 -5.49 16.64
CA VAL A 21 13.74 -6.59 17.33
C VAL A 21 13.26 -7.91 16.72
N GLY A 22 14.19 -8.68 16.14
CA GLY A 22 13.93 -9.99 15.54
C GLY A 22 14.23 -11.14 16.51
N THR A 23 13.35 -12.16 16.53
CA THR A 23 13.55 -13.40 17.25
C THR A 23 12.96 -14.56 16.46
N GLY A 24 13.75 -15.48 15.97
CA GLY A 24 13.31 -16.50 15.01
C GLY A 24 12.79 -15.85 13.73
N MET A 25 11.57 -16.20 13.33
CA MET A 25 10.88 -15.62 12.16
C MET A 25 10.07 -14.36 12.50
N LYS A 26 9.96 -14.01 13.78
CA LYS A 26 9.19 -12.87 14.26
C LYS A 26 10.02 -11.61 14.36
N ALA A 27 9.46 -10.49 13.90
CA ALA A 27 9.97 -9.15 14.14
C ALA A 27 8.90 -8.29 14.85
N VAL A 28 9.32 -7.58 15.89
CA VAL A 28 8.48 -6.56 16.54
C VAL A 28 9.07 -5.21 16.19
N THR A 29 8.32 -4.42 15.43
CA THR A 29 8.75 -3.11 14.94
C THR A 29 8.06 -2.01 15.70
N THR A 30 8.83 -1.10 16.30
CA THR A 30 8.28 0.09 16.98
C THR A 30 8.05 1.20 15.97
N CYS A 31 6.80 1.63 15.84
CA CYS A 31 6.31 2.65 14.94
C CYS A 31 5.71 3.83 15.73
N GLY A 32 6.53 4.76 16.19
CA GLY A 32 6.11 5.83 17.10
C GLY A 32 5.69 5.26 18.47
N SER A 33 4.40 5.39 18.81
CA SER A 33 3.83 4.83 20.06
C SER A 33 3.16 3.46 19.89
N HIS A 34 3.33 2.83 18.73
CA HIS A 34 2.69 1.56 18.37
C HIS A 34 3.73 0.51 18.03
N ASP A 35 3.43 -0.75 18.32
CA ASP A 35 4.21 -1.88 17.85
C ASP A 35 3.45 -2.62 16.73
N VAL A 36 4.20 -3.03 15.69
CA VAL A 36 3.73 -3.89 14.61
C VAL A 36 4.46 -5.21 14.73
N ILE A 37 3.71 -6.29 14.91
CA ILE A 37 4.23 -7.65 14.97
C ILE A 37 4.10 -8.28 13.59
N VAL A 38 5.22 -8.69 13.02
CA VAL A 38 5.31 -9.43 11.76
C VAL A 38 5.89 -10.80 12.09
N ASP A 39 5.20 -11.88 11.72
CA ASP A 39 5.63 -13.24 12.03
C ASP A 39 5.22 -14.20 10.89
N GLN A 40 5.79 -15.38 10.88
CA GLN A 40 5.37 -16.44 9.98
C GLN A 40 4.40 -17.40 10.69
N ALA A 41 3.58 -18.07 9.89
CA ALA A 41 2.75 -19.16 10.38
C ALA A 41 3.62 -20.29 10.98
N VAL A 42 3.07 -21.06 11.91
CA VAL A 42 3.78 -22.16 12.61
C VAL A 42 4.37 -23.17 11.64
N GLN A 43 3.64 -23.54 10.57
CA GLN A 43 4.12 -24.47 9.54
C GLN A 43 5.31 -23.94 8.74
N SER A 44 5.52 -22.63 8.77
CA SER A 44 6.67 -21.95 8.12
C SER A 44 7.79 -21.61 9.11
N GLY A 45 7.72 -22.15 10.33
CA GLY A 45 8.76 -21.97 11.37
C GLY A 45 8.57 -20.74 12.25
N GLY A 46 7.44 -20.03 12.12
CA GLY A 46 7.04 -18.91 12.97
C GLY A 46 6.25 -19.31 14.21
N THR A 47 5.67 -18.32 14.87
CA THR A 47 4.81 -18.50 16.06
C THR A 47 3.38 -18.02 15.86
N ASP A 48 3.05 -17.49 14.65
CA ASP A 48 1.72 -17.01 14.27
C ASP A 48 1.14 -15.93 15.21
N LEU A 49 2.01 -15.04 15.66
CA LEU A 49 1.65 -13.93 16.56
C LEU A 49 1.35 -12.62 15.82
N GLY A 50 1.52 -12.59 14.51
CA GLY A 50 1.26 -11.43 13.65
C GLY A 50 1.06 -11.83 12.21
N ALA A 51 0.62 -10.88 11.39
CA ALA A 51 0.54 -11.07 9.95
C ALA A 51 1.91 -11.41 9.36
N ASN A 52 1.94 -12.18 8.26
CA ASN A 52 3.21 -12.46 7.61
C ASN A 52 3.76 -11.19 6.91
N PRO A 53 5.06 -11.18 6.51
CA PRO A 53 5.67 -9.99 5.92
C PRO A 53 4.94 -9.46 4.69
N LEU A 54 4.43 -10.33 3.81
CA LEU A 54 3.72 -9.92 2.59
C LEU A 54 2.34 -9.34 2.93
N GLU A 55 1.60 -9.97 3.84
CA GLU A 55 0.32 -9.45 4.35
C GLU A 55 0.50 -8.08 5.02
N THR A 56 1.62 -7.88 5.73
CA THR A 56 1.93 -6.59 6.37
C THR A 56 2.17 -5.49 5.33
N VAL A 57 2.84 -5.79 4.22
CA VAL A 57 3.03 -4.85 3.10
C VAL A 57 1.68 -4.48 2.50
N PHE A 58 0.80 -5.46 2.26
CA PHE A 58 -0.54 -5.23 1.70
C PHE A 58 -1.45 -4.47 2.66
N ALA A 59 -1.39 -4.78 3.96
CA ALA A 59 -2.11 -4.01 4.97
C ALA A 59 -1.66 -2.54 5.00
N GLY A 60 -0.37 -2.28 4.82
CA GLY A 60 0.18 -0.94 4.68
C GLY A 60 -0.34 -0.22 3.43
N LEU A 61 -0.44 -0.92 2.30
CA LEU A 61 -1.02 -0.39 1.06
C LEU A 61 -2.49 0.00 1.27
N LEU A 62 -3.32 -0.93 1.72
CA LEU A 62 -4.76 -0.67 1.94
C LEU A 62 -4.99 0.47 2.95
N GLY A 63 -4.19 0.51 4.02
CA GLY A 63 -4.25 1.60 5.00
C GLY A 63 -3.87 2.97 4.41
N CYS A 64 -2.89 2.99 3.50
CA CYS A 64 -2.48 4.21 2.81
C CYS A 64 -3.52 4.67 1.79
N GLU A 65 -4.12 3.75 1.02
CA GLU A 65 -5.21 4.05 0.09
C GLU A 65 -6.44 4.58 0.83
N GLN A 66 -6.82 3.95 1.95
CA GLN A 66 -7.90 4.45 2.82
C GLN A 66 -7.64 5.90 3.27
N ALA A 67 -6.45 6.17 3.80
CA ALA A 67 -6.11 7.50 4.28
C ALA A 67 -6.11 8.53 3.14
N THR A 68 -5.58 8.17 1.97
CA THR A 68 -5.54 9.02 0.78
C THR A 68 -6.95 9.29 0.25
N ALA A 69 -7.79 8.26 0.14
CA ALA A 69 -9.18 8.39 -0.30
C ALA A 69 -9.98 9.33 0.61
N MET A 70 -9.88 9.14 1.93
CA MET A 70 -10.61 9.99 2.88
C MET A 70 -10.09 11.42 2.90
N TYR A 71 -8.78 11.63 2.68
CA TYR A 71 -8.23 12.97 2.56
C TYR A 71 -8.73 13.70 1.30
N ILE A 72 -8.82 13.00 0.16
CA ILE A 72 -9.39 13.53 -1.08
C ILE A 72 -10.88 13.83 -0.90
N ALA A 73 -11.64 12.87 -0.35
CA ALA A 73 -13.07 13.03 -0.09
C ALA A 73 -13.36 14.26 0.77
N MET A 74 -12.55 14.49 1.80
CA MET A 74 -12.66 15.69 2.64
C MET A 74 -12.37 16.98 1.87
N GLN A 75 -11.33 17.00 1.03
CA GLN A 75 -10.97 18.18 0.22
C GLN A 75 -12.06 18.52 -0.80
N GLU A 76 -12.65 17.50 -1.43
CA GLU A 76 -13.63 17.64 -2.51
C GLU A 76 -15.08 17.59 -2.01
N LYS A 77 -15.27 17.43 -0.69
CA LYS A 77 -16.58 17.36 -0.03
C LYS A 77 -17.47 16.22 -0.59
N LEU A 78 -16.85 15.08 -0.88
CA LEU A 78 -17.57 13.87 -1.28
C LEU A 78 -18.24 13.24 -0.05
N ASP A 79 -19.49 12.80 -0.21
CA ASP A 79 -20.24 12.13 0.86
C ASP A 79 -19.89 10.64 0.90
N ILE A 80 -18.73 10.32 1.48
CA ILE A 80 -18.22 8.96 1.71
C ILE A 80 -18.29 8.64 3.19
N GLN A 81 -19.02 7.57 3.53
CA GLN A 81 -19.20 7.08 4.90
C GLN A 81 -18.18 5.99 5.25
N GLY A 82 -17.69 5.25 4.26
CA GLY A 82 -16.71 4.20 4.44
C GLY A 82 -16.35 3.52 3.12
N ILE A 83 -15.24 2.79 3.14
CA ILE A 83 -14.76 1.99 2.01
C ILE A 83 -14.35 0.62 2.54
N ASP A 84 -14.97 -0.43 2.00
CA ASP A 84 -14.57 -1.82 2.25
C ASP A 84 -13.51 -2.20 1.21
N TRP A 85 -12.28 -2.47 1.64
CA TRP A 85 -11.16 -2.78 0.76
C TRP A 85 -10.91 -4.28 0.66
N SER A 86 -10.58 -4.74 -0.52
CA SER A 86 -10.04 -6.09 -0.77
C SER A 86 -8.83 -6.03 -1.69
N LEU A 87 -7.92 -6.98 -1.50
CA LEU A 87 -6.70 -7.09 -2.28
C LEU A 87 -6.41 -8.55 -2.61
N THR A 88 -6.05 -8.82 -3.86
CA THR A 88 -5.49 -10.09 -4.31
C THR A 88 -4.17 -9.87 -5.03
N SER A 89 -3.20 -10.76 -4.83
CA SER A 89 -1.88 -10.67 -5.46
C SER A 89 -1.32 -12.06 -5.71
N ASP A 90 -0.74 -12.25 -6.89
CA ASP A 90 0.07 -13.42 -7.20
C ASP A 90 1.54 -13.08 -7.01
N ILE A 91 2.24 -13.91 -6.22
CA ILE A 91 3.64 -13.71 -5.88
C ILE A 91 4.41 -15.01 -6.13
N ASP A 92 5.50 -14.92 -6.90
CA ASP A 92 6.48 -15.98 -7.05
C ASP A 92 7.43 -15.98 -5.85
N VAL A 93 7.27 -16.94 -4.99
CA VAL A 93 8.14 -17.11 -3.80
C VAL A 93 9.39 -17.95 -4.08
N GLY A 94 9.60 -18.38 -5.32
CA GLY A 94 10.75 -19.22 -5.70
C GLY A 94 12.10 -18.59 -5.36
N GLY A 95 12.21 -17.26 -5.54
CA GLY A 95 13.43 -16.51 -5.16
C GLY A 95 13.70 -16.54 -3.67
N PHE A 96 12.66 -16.37 -2.85
CA PHE A 96 12.75 -16.49 -1.39
C PHE A 96 13.18 -17.90 -0.96
N LEU A 97 12.70 -18.92 -1.65
CA LEU A 97 13.05 -20.32 -1.39
C LEU A 97 14.42 -20.74 -1.98
N GLY A 98 15.09 -19.86 -2.71
CA GLY A 98 16.39 -20.13 -3.33
C GLY A 98 16.31 -21.13 -4.49
N LEU A 99 15.19 -21.21 -5.19
CA LEU A 99 15.01 -22.11 -6.34
C LEU A 99 15.83 -21.60 -7.54
N PRO A 100 16.50 -22.50 -8.30
CA PRO A 100 17.43 -22.09 -9.35
C PRO A 100 16.77 -21.38 -10.55
N ASP A 101 15.49 -21.69 -10.81
CA ASP A 101 14.72 -21.13 -11.94
C ASP A 101 13.73 -20.05 -11.48
N ALA A 102 13.94 -19.48 -10.28
CA ALA A 102 13.05 -18.45 -9.75
C ALA A 102 13.08 -17.17 -10.58
N SER A 103 11.91 -16.56 -10.75
CA SER A 103 11.81 -15.24 -11.37
C SER A 103 12.53 -14.18 -10.50
N PRO A 104 13.30 -13.26 -11.07
CA PRO A 104 13.85 -12.12 -10.34
C PRO A 104 12.76 -11.19 -9.81
N GLN A 105 11.61 -11.17 -10.45
CA GLN A 105 10.44 -10.39 -10.03
C GLN A 105 9.47 -11.28 -9.25
N ALA A 106 9.35 -11.03 -7.94
CA ALA A 106 8.47 -11.78 -7.05
C ALA A 106 6.98 -11.45 -7.28
N TYR A 107 6.62 -10.17 -7.30
CA TYR A 107 5.24 -9.73 -7.50
C TYR A 107 4.85 -9.82 -8.97
N LYS A 108 3.72 -10.49 -9.28
CA LYS A 108 3.20 -10.66 -10.66
C LYS A 108 1.97 -9.78 -10.86
N THR A 109 0.98 -9.92 -10.00
CA THR A 109 -0.26 -9.16 -10.05
C THR A 109 -0.53 -8.50 -8.73
N LEU A 110 -1.23 -7.37 -8.75
CA LEU A 110 -1.73 -6.69 -7.56
C LEU A 110 -3.06 -6.04 -7.92
N ASN A 111 -4.16 -6.58 -7.40
CA ASN A 111 -5.49 -6.09 -7.69
C ASN A 111 -6.15 -5.60 -6.41
N VAL A 112 -6.54 -4.33 -6.40
CA VAL A 112 -7.21 -3.68 -5.27
C VAL A 112 -8.62 -3.26 -5.68
N GLU A 113 -9.61 -3.59 -4.87
CA GLU A 113 -10.99 -3.13 -5.02
C GLU A 113 -11.44 -2.37 -3.78
N GLY A 114 -12.04 -1.19 -3.97
CA GLY A 114 -12.71 -0.41 -2.94
C GLY A 114 -14.22 -0.39 -3.16
N VAL A 115 -15.02 -0.86 -2.19
CA VAL A 115 -16.48 -0.79 -2.21
C VAL A 115 -16.93 0.37 -1.34
N VAL A 116 -17.39 1.44 -1.96
CA VAL A 116 -17.67 2.73 -1.33
C VAL A 116 -19.10 2.81 -0.84
N SER A 117 -19.28 3.14 0.43
CA SER A 117 -20.57 3.49 1.06
C SER A 117 -20.68 5.01 1.16
N GLY A 118 -21.81 5.57 0.72
CA GLY A 118 -22.07 7.00 0.71
C GLY A 118 -22.92 7.43 -0.48
N ASN A 119 -23.12 8.72 -0.63
CA ASN A 119 -23.89 9.28 -1.75
C ASN A 119 -22.95 9.95 -2.76
N VAL A 120 -22.35 9.12 -3.62
CA VAL A 120 -21.41 9.53 -4.66
C VAL A 120 -21.88 9.07 -6.04
N THR A 121 -21.56 9.86 -7.08
CA THR A 121 -21.82 9.48 -8.47
C THR A 121 -20.71 8.57 -9.02
N ASP A 122 -20.97 7.92 -10.16
CA ASP A 122 -19.98 7.08 -10.82
C ASP A 122 -18.77 7.91 -11.30
N GLU A 123 -18.99 9.14 -11.78
CA GLU A 123 -17.94 10.06 -12.17
C GLU A 123 -17.07 10.48 -10.97
N GLN A 124 -17.69 10.69 -9.80
CA GLN A 124 -16.95 11.00 -8.57
C GLN A 124 -16.11 9.81 -8.11
N LEU A 125 -16.62 8.57 -8.26
CA LEU A 125 -15.87 7.36 -7.93
C LEU A 125 -14.70 7.11 -8.87
N GLU A 126 -14.90 7.29 -10.17
CA GLU A 126 -13.84 7.17 -11.17
C GLU A 126 -12.73 8.19 -10.90
N HIS A 127 -13.11 9.45 -10.68
CA HIS A 127 -12.16 10.51 -10.31
C HIS A 127 -11.41 10.17 -9.01
N LEU A 128 -12.13 9.75 -7.96
CA LEU A 128 -11.53 9.36 -6.68
C LEU A 128 -10.53 8.21 -6.86
N CYS A 129 -10.90 7.18 -7.62
CA CYS A 129 -10.05 6.03 -7.91
C CYS A 129 -8.73 6.46 -8.54
N HIS A 130 -8.77 7.26 -9.59
CA HIS A 130 -7.59 7.82 -10.24
C HIS A 130 -6.77 8.69 -9.29
N ALA A 131 -7.43 9.58 -8.55
CA ALA A 131 -6.73 10.47 -7.62
C ALA A 131 -6.06 9.72 -6.46
N VAL A 132 -6.65 8.63 -5.97
CA VAL A 132 -6.02 7.76 -4.96
C VAL A 132 -4.81 7.04 -5.54
N HIS A 133 -4.95 6.44 -6.72
CA HIS A 133 -3.84 5.77 -7.41
C HIS A 133 -2.64 6.70 -7.59
N ASP A 134 -2.87 7.92 -8.06
CA ASP A 134 -1.81 8.89 -8.35
C ASP A 134 -1.18 9.51 -7.09
N ARG A 135 -1.95 9.64 -5.99
CA ARG A 135 -1.52 10.38 -4.80
C ARG A 135 -1.10 9.49 -3.64
N CYS A 136 -1.41 8.18 -3.68
CA CYS A 136 -1.02 7.26 -2.61
C CYS A 136 0.48 6.94 -2.67
N PRO A 137 1.28 7.35 -1.67
CA PRO A 137 2.73 7.14 -1.72
C PRO A 137 3.13 5.66 -1.64
N VAL A 138 2.29 4.78 -1.07
CA VAL A 138 2.57 3.34 -1.05
C VAL A 138 2.18 2.70 -2.38
N ALA A 139 1.03 3.08 -2.99
CA ALA A 139 0.66 2.59 -4.32
C ALA A 139 1.71 2.96 -5.38
N SER A 140 2.35 4.12 -5.26
CA SER A 140 3.41 4.55 -6.18
C SER A 140 4.62 3.62 -6.20
N LEU A 141 4.89 2.87 -5.12
CA LEU A 141 5.97 1.86 -5.08
C LEU A 141 5.70 0.69 -6.03
N PHE A 142 4.42 0.32 -6.19
CA PHE A 142 4.00 -0.76 -7.07
C PHE A 142 3.73 -0.26 -8.50
N GLY A 143 3.07 0.89 -8.64
CA GLY A 143 2.70 1.46 -9.92
C GLY A 143 3.87 1.90 -10.81
N HIS A 144 5.06 2.12 -10.24
CA HIS A 144 6.29 2.40 -10.99
C HIS A 144 7.14 1.16 -11.28
N ALA A 145 6.74 -0.02 -10.81
CA ALA A 145 7.43 -1.27 -11.11
C ALA A 145 6.95 -1.79 -12.47
N GLU A 146 7.83 -1.82 -13.47
CA GLU A 146 7.51 -2.16 -14.87
C GLU A 146 6.93 -3.57 -15.05
N ASP A 147 7.20 -4.48 -14.10
CA ASP A 147 6.86 -5.91 -14.19
C ASP A 147 5.70 -6.32 -13.27
N ILE A 148 5.00 -5.37 -12.64
CA ILE A 148 3.83 -5.64 -11.79
C ILE A 148 2.57 -5.18 -12.52
N ASP A 149 1.64 -6.12 -12.76
CA ASP A 149 0.30 -5.77 -13.22
C ASP A 149 -0.53 -5.28 -12.03
N PHE A 150 -0.47 -3.97 -11.79
CA PHE A 150 -1.19 -3.31 -10.69
C PHE A 150 -2.47 -2.67 -11.20
N THR A 151 -3.60 -3.14 -10.66
CA THR A 151 -4.93 -2.57 -10.94
C THR A 151 -5.61 -2.11 -9.66
N MET A 152 -6.32 -0.99 -9.75
CA MET A 152 -7.16 -0.46 -8.69
C MET A 152 -8.53 -0.08 -9.25
N THR A 153 -9.59 -0.49 -8.58
CA THR A 153 -10.97 -0.18 -8.95
C THR A 153 -11.78 0.27 -7.75
N MET A 154 -12.77 1.12 -7.98
CA MET A 154 -13.76 1.49 -6.97
C MET A 154 -15.17 1.35 -7.53
N ARG A 155 -16.09 0.86 -6.69
CA ARG A 155 -17.51 0.80 -7.00
C ARG A 155 -18.38 1.18 -5.80
N ARG A 156 -19.62 1.53 -6.05
CA ARG A 156 -20.62 1.72 -4.98
C ARG A 156 -21.01 0.38 -4.35
N LYS A 157 -21.37 0.46 -3.09
CA LYS A 157 -21.91 -0.67 -2.33
C LYS A 157 -23.33 -1.02 -2.80
#